data_19799151f995427680cdaf675620c2f9
#
_entry.id   19799151f995427680cdaf675620c2f9
#
_cell.length_a   1.000
_cell.length_b   1.000
_cell.length_c   1.000
_cell.angle_alpha   90.00
_cell.angle_beta   90.00
_cell.angle_gamma   90.00
#
_symmetry.space_group_name_H-M   'P 1'
#
loop_
_entity.id
_entity.type
_entity.pdbx_description
1 polymer ?
#
loop_
_entity_poly.entity_id
_entity_poly.type
_entity_poly.pdbx_seq_one_letter_code
_entity_poly.pdbx_strand_id
1 'polypeptide(L)'
;MPFPGWAPFEGPDSADLDEEARRTFAANAIPVPEGVATGIVRLTDERRFKVPVVVICPEFTPAQAEEWIDAGDVPELAQVQHLDFVDLDSGHWPMRTKPAELARLLAAAGTA
;
A
#
# COMPACT_ATOMS: atom_id res chain seq x y z
N MET A 1 13.11 -6.85 -14.08
CA MET A 1 12.79 -7.65 -12.87
C MET A 1 11.49 -8.41 -13.06
N PRO A 2 11.51 -9.72 -13.14
CA PRO A 2 10.29 -10.52 -13.17
C PRO A 2 9.64 -10.61 -11.78
N PHE A 3 8.40 -11.08 -11.74
CA PHE A 3 7.74 -11.39 -10.48
C PHE A 3 8.54 -12.49 -9.73
N PRO A 4 8.93 -12.26 -8.47
CA PRO A 4 9.85 -13.16 -7.75
C PRO A 4 9.20 -14.44 -7.21
N GLY A 5 7.90 -14.67 -7.48
CA GLY A 5 7.13 -15.72 -6.85
C GLY A 5 6.58 -15.30 -5.49
N TRP A 6 5.92 -16.24 -4.80
CA TRP A 6 5.18 -15.92 -3.57
C TRP A 6 6.01 -16.03 -2.29
N ALA A 7 7.17 -16.69 -2.33
CA ALA A 7 7.99 -16.89 -1.13
C ALA A 7 8.32 -15.59 -0.37
N PRO A 8 8.69 -14.47 -1.04
CA PRO A 8 8.94 -13.22 -0.33
C PRO A 8 7.71 -12.59 0.33
N PHE A 9 6.50 -13.03 -0.04
CA PHE A 9 5.24 -12.45 0.42
C PHE A 9 4.46 -13.37 1.36
N GLU A 10 5.11 -14.40 1.92
CA GLU A 10 4.47 -15.27 2.90
C GLU A 10 4.10 -14.50 4.17
N GLY A 11 2.96 -14.85 4.76
CA GLY A 11 2.45 -14.22 5.97
C GLY A 11 1.29 -13.25 5.70
N PRO A 12 1.19 -12.12 6.44
CA PRO A 12 0.03 -11.23 6.37
C PRO A 12 -0.24 -10.65 4.98
N ASP A 13 0.80 -10.46 4.16
CA ASP A 13 0.66 -9.87 2.83
C ASP A 13 -0.23 -10.70 1.91
N SER A 14 -0.10 -12.01 1.94
CA SER A 14 -0.75 -12.93 1.02
C SER A 14 -1.71 -13.92 1.68
N ALA A 15 -1.94 -13.80 2.98
CA ALA A 15 -2.74 -14.76 3.74
C ALA A 15 -4.18 -14.88 3.24
N ASP A 16 -4.74 -13.83 2.67
CA ASP A 16 -6.11 -13.79 2.14
C ASP A 16 -6.21 -14.15 0.65
N LEU A 17 -5.11 -14.52 0.00
CA LEU A 17 -5.10 -14.98 -1.38
C LEU A 17 -5.21 -16.51 -1.43
N ASP A 18 -6.22 -17.02 -2.13
CA ASP A 18 -6.31 -18.45 -2.42
C ASP A 18 -5.33 -18.86 -3.53
N GLU A 19 -5.25 -20.15 -3.80
CA GLU A 19 -4.31 -20.70 -4.77
C GLU A 19 -4.60 -20.22 -6.19
N GLU A 20 -5.88 -20.11 -6.55
CA GLU A 20 -6.31 -19.62 -7.85
C GLU A 20 -5.93 -18.16 -8.06
N ALA A 21 -6.15 -17.31 -7.05
CA ALA A 21 -5.77 -15.90 -7.08
C ALA A 21 -4.26 -15.75 -7.24
N ARG A 22 -3.47 -16.56 -6.54
CA ARG A 22 -2.01 -16.56 -6.65
C ARG A 22 -1.52 -16.94 -8.03
N ARG A 23 -2.13 -17.97 -8.63
CA ARG A 23 -1.78 -18.40 -9.99
C ARG A 23 -2.14 -17.34 -11.03
N THR A 24 -3.33 -16.76 -10.93
CA THR A 24 -3.78 -15.70 -11.84
C THR A 24 -2.89 -14.47 -11.76
N PHE A 25 -2.54 -14.06 -10.55
CA PHE A 25 -1.62 -12.92 -10.34
C PHE A 25 -0.26 -13.19 -10.99
N ALA A 26 0.34 -14.33 -10.71
CA ALA A 26 1.64 -14.69 -11.25
C ALA A 26 1.63 -14.79 -12.79
N ALA A 27 0.56 -15.33 -13.36
CA ALA A 27 0.41 -15.46 -14.81
C ALA A 27 0.28 -14.11 -15.50
N ASN A 28 -0.34 -13.13 -14.84
CA ASN A 28 -0.57 -11.79 -15.40
C ASN A 28 0.52 -10.77 -15.02
N ALA A 29 1.46 -11.14 -14.17
CA ALA A 29 2.53 -10.25 -13.73
C ALA A 29 3.44 -9.86 -14.91
N ILE A 30 3.72 -8.58 -15.04
CA ILE A 30 4.56 -8.03 -16.10
C ILE A 30 5.92 -7.67 -15.49
N PRO A 31 7.04 -8.12 -16.08
CA PRO A 31 8.36 -7.71 -15.62
C PRO A 31 8.54 -6.20 -15.73
N VAL A 32 9.24 -5.62 -14.75
CA VAL A 32 9.58 -4.20 -14.77
C VAL A 32 11.09 -4.01 -14.94
N PRO A 33 11.54 -2.91 -15.57
CA PRO A 33 12.97 -2.60 -15.62
C PRO A 33 13.57 -2.47 -14.22
N GLU A 34 14.79 -2.94 -14.05
CA GLU A 34 15.48 -2.88 -12.75
C GLU A 34 15.56 -1.46 -12.21
N GLY A 35 15.79 -0.48 -13.08
CA GLY A 35 15.84 0.93 -12.67
C GLY A 35 14.57 1.48 -12.03
N VAL A 36 13.42 0.86 -12.29
CA VAL A 36 12.16 1.22 -11.61
C VAL A 36 12.22 0.88 -10.13
N ALA A 37 12.80 -0.26 -9.80
CA ALA A 37 12.91 -0.72 -8.41
C ALA A 37 14.08 -0.08 -7.65
N THR A 38 15.15 0.28 -8.33
CA THR A 38 16.39 0.78 -7.71
C THR A 38 16.60 2.28 -7.88
N GLY A 39 15.81 2.95 -8.71
CA GLY A 39 15.92 4.37 -8.96
C GLY A 39 15.59 5.22 -7.73
N ILE A 40 16.22 6.38 -7.64
CA ILE A 40 15.99 7.31 -6.53
C ILE A 40 14.93 8.32 -6.97
N VAL A 41 13.87 8.45 -6.15
CA VAL A 41 12.85 9.49 -6.33
C VAL A 41 13.28 10.73 -5.55
N ARG A 42 13.29 11.89 -6.22
CA ARG A 42 13.63 13.18 -5.61
C ARG A 42 12.44 14.12 -5.78
N LEU A 43 11.77 14.40 -4.67
CA LEU A 43 10.65 15.33 -4.64
C LEU A 43 11.14 16.66 -4.06
N THR A 44 10.88 17.76 -4.77
CA THR A 44 11.43 19.08 -4.42
C THR A 44 10.36 20.09 -4.03
N ASP A 45 9.08 19.81 -4.26
CA ASP A 45 7.99 20.73 -3.93
C ASP A 45 7.35 20.35 -2.60
N GLU A 46 7.61 21.14 -1.56
CA GLU A 46 7.10 20.92 -0.21
C GLU A 46 5.58 21.15 -0.08
N ARG A 47 4.92 21.73 -1.09
CA ARG A 47 3.46 21.87 -1.09
C ARG A 47 2.74 20.51 -1.04
N ARG A 48 3.43 19.42 -1.40
CA ARG A 48 2.88 18.05 -1.27
C ARG A 48 2.45 17.73 0.16
N PHE A 49 3.10 18.29 1.16
CA PHE A 49 2.76 18.05 2.57
C PHE A 49 1.46 18.74 3.01
N LYS A 50 0.94 19.64 2.21
CA LYS A 50 -0.35 20.32 2.46
C LYS A 50 -1.53 19.60 1.82
N VAL A 51 -1.27 18.66 0.92
CA VAL A 51 -2.32 17.83 0.31
C VAL A 51 -2.83 16.85 1.37
N PRO A 52 -4.17 16.78 1.61
CA PRO A 52 -4.71 15.79 2.52
C PRO A 52 -4.41 14.36 2.04
N VAL A 53 -3.98 13.52 2.98
CA VAL A 53 -3.61 12.13 2.70
C VAL A 53 -4.45 11.21 3.58
N VAL A 54 -5.03 10.19 2.97
CA VAL A 54 -5.68 9.10 3.66
C VAL A 54 -4.87 7.82 3.42
N VAL A 55 -4.37 7.23 4.49
CA VAL A 55 -3.66 5.95 4.42
C VAL A 55 -4.64 4.84 4.69
N ILE A 56 -4.87 4.00 3.69
CA ILE A 56 -5.66 2.77 3.85
C ILE A 56 -4.70 1.68 4.33
N CYS A 57 -5.02 1.05 5.44
CA CYS A 57 -4.15 0.11 6.14
C CYS A 57 -4.66 -1.33 5.93
N PRO A 58 -4.12 -2.08 4.94
CA PRO A 58 -4.60 -3.44 4.68
C PRO A 58 -3.99 -4.49 5.61
N GLU A 59 -2.71 -4.81 5.46
CA GLU A 59 -2.02 -5.84 6.25
C GLU A 59 -1.43 -5.33 7.56
N PHE A 60 -1.60 -4.06 7.85
CA PHE A 60 -1.21 -3.42 9.11
C PHE A 60 -2.34 -2.53 9.62
N THR A 61 -2.35 -2.25 10.91
CA THR A 61 -3.39 -1.43 11.54
C THR A 61 -3.01 0.06 11.50
N PRO A 62 -3.99 0.97 11.63
CA PRO A 62 -3.70 2.39 11.85
C PRO A 62 -2.76 2.65 13.01
N ALA A 63 -2.91 1.91 14.13
CA ALA A 63 -2.03 2.04 15.28
C ALA A 63 -0.58 1.67 14.95
N GLN A 64 -0.37 0.61 14.18
CA GLN A 64 0.97 0.23 13.72
C GLN A 64 1.56 1.30 12.81
N ALA A 65 0.77 1.87 11.92
CA ALA A 65 1.21 2.95 11.05
C ALA A 65 1.66 4.19 11.85
N GLU A 66 0.90 4.56 12.87
CA GLU A 66 1.25 5.66 13.76
C GLU A 66 2.55 5.37 14.55
N GLU A 67 2.73 4.14 15.01
CA GLU A 67 3.98 3.72 15.67
C GLU A 67 5.19 3.87 14.75
N TRP A 68 5.07 3.48 13.49
CA TRP A 68 6.16 3.63 12.52
C TRP A 68 6.48 5.09 12.21
N ILE A 69 5.46 5.95 12.16
CA ILE A 69 5.65 7.39 11.99
C ILE A 69 6.39 7.97 13.19
N ASP A 70 5.95 7.64 14.41
CA ASP A 70 6.56 8.13 15.64
C ASP A 70 8.00 7.64 15.81
N ALA A 71 8.30 6.44 15.33
CA ALA A 71 9.65 5.89 15.34
C ALA A 71 10.60 6.50 14.29
N GLY A 72 10.07 7.30 13.36
CA GLY A 72 10.86 7.89 12.27
C GLY A 72 11.08 6.98 11.07
N ASP A 73 10.32 5.89 10.97
CA ASP A 73 10.47 4.91 9.89
C ASP A 73 9.84 5.37 8.56
N VAL A 74 8.89 6.30 8.62
CA VAL A 74 8.20 6.86 7.45
C VAL A 74 8.21 8.39 7.48
N PRO A 75 9.37 9.03 7.27
CA PRO A 75 9.55 10.47 7.45
C PRO A 75 8.71 11.32 6.49
N GLU A 76 8.36 10.83 5.31
CA GLU A 76 7.48 11.56 4.39
C GLU A 76 6.08 11.72 4.98
N LEU A 77 5.50 10.67 5.53
CA LEU A 77 4.18 10.74 6.16
C LEU A 77 4.18 11.61 7.42
N ALA A 78 5.27 11.61 8.17
CA ALA A 78 5.41 12.41 9.37
C ALA A 78 5.29 13.93 9.09
N GLN A 79 5.57 14.37 7.87
CA GLN A 79 5.50 15.77 7.46
C GLN A 79 4.15 16.19 6.89
N VAL A 80 3.24 15.24 6.62
CA VAL A 80 1.91 15.54 6.07
C VAL A 80 1.08 16.27 7.13
N GLN A 81 0.49 17.40 6.75
CA GLN A 81 -0.27 18.25 7.68
C GLN A 81 -1.67 17.70 7.97
N HIS A 82 -2.29 17.05 7.00
CA HIS A 82 -3.65 16.48 7.12
C HIS A 82 -3.58 15.01 6.78
N LEU A 83 -3.38 14.18 7.78
CA LEU A 83 -3.15 12.74 7.64
C LEU A 83 -4.22 11.98 8.40
N ASP A 84 -4.97 11.14 7.70
CA ASP A 84 -5.96 10.24 8.26
C ASP A 84 -5.61 8.78 7.96
N PHE A 85 -6.09 7.87 8.79
CA PHE A 85 -5.90 6.44 8.63
C PHE A 85 -7.24 5.72 8.57
N VAL A 86 -7.36 4.76 7.68
CA VAL A 86 -8.55 3.90 7.56
C VAL A 86 -8.11 2.45 7.55
N ASP A 87 -8.73 1.65 8.40
CA ASP A 87 -8.47 0.22 8.45
C ASP A 87 -9.21 -0.52 7.33
N LEU A 88 -8.56 -1.53 6.77
CA LEU A 88 -9.16 -2.45 5.81
C LEU A 88 -8.63 -3.85 6.08
N ASP A 89 -9.50 -4.74 6.57
CA ASP A 89 -9.11 -6.11 6.89
C ASP A 89 -8.82 -6.90 5.61
N SER A 90 -7.58 -6.86 5.15
CA SER A 90 -7.12 -7.57 3.96
C SER A 90 -5.62 -7.81 4.02
N GLY A 91 -5.10 -8.58 3.04
CA GLY A 91 -3.66 -8.62 2.76
C GLY A 91 -3.21 -7.44 1.91
N HIS A 92 -2.03 -7.58 1.34
CA HIS A 92 -1.36 -6.49 0.61
C HIS A 92 -2.08 -6.07 -0.69
N TRP A 93 -2.94 -6.94 -1.24
CA TRP A 93 -3.63 -6.69 -2.52
C TRP A 93 -5.16 -6.63 -2.35
N PRO A 94 -5.69 -5.62 -1.63
CA PRO A 94 -7.14 -5.49 -1.42
C PRO A 94 -7.93 -5.29 -2.72
N MET A 95 -7.29 -4.82 -3.79
CA MET A 95 -7.90 -4.73 -5.10
C MET A 95 -8.31 -6.12 -5.65
N ARG A 96 -7.69 -7.19 -5.15
CA ARG A 96 -7.99 -8.57 -5.52
C ARG A 96 -8.96 -9.25 -4.56
N THR A 97 -8.82 -8.99 -3.25
CA THR A 97 -9.54 -9.73 -2.20
C THR A 97 -10.70 -8.95 -1.59
N LYS A 98 -10.67 -7.62 -1.64
CA LYS A 98 -11.68 -6.72 -1.06
C LYS A 98 -12.01 -5.57 -2.00
N PRO A 99 -12.32 -5.84 -3.30
CA PRO A 99 -12.48 -4.76 -4.29
C PRO A 99 -13.63 -3.81 -3.97
N ALA A 100 -14.77 -4.32 -3.49
CA ALA A 100 -15.92 -3.48 -3.18
C ALA A 100 -15.67 -2.57 -1.97
N GLU A 101 -15.05 -3.10 -0.93
CA GLU A 101 -14.69 -2.32 0.26
C GLU A 101 -13.64 -1.27 -0.06
N LEU A 102 -12.61 -1.64 -0.82
CA LEU A 102 -11.59 -0.71 -1.27
C LEU A 102 -12.20 0.42 -2.10
N ALA A 103 -13.11 0.10 -3.02
CA ALA A 103 -13.78 1.10 -3.85
C ALA A 103 -14.57 2.10 -3.00
N ARG A 104 -15.28 1.64 -1.97
CA ARG A 104 -16.00 2.53 -1.04
C ARG A 104 -15.06 3.46 -0.28
N LEU A 105 -13.93 2.94 0.19
CA LEU A 105 -12.95 3.74 0.92
C LEU A 105 -12.30 4.80 0.02
N LEU A 106 -11.97 4.44 -1.22
CA LEU A 106 -11.39 5.38 -2.19
C LEU A 106 -12.39 6.49 -2.55
N ALA A 107 -13.66 6.13 -2.76
CA ALA A 107 -14.71 7.11 -3.04
C ALA A 107 -14.91 8.07 -1.86
N ALA A 108 -14.94 7.57 -0.63
CA ALA A 108 -15.06 8.39 0.57
C ALA A 108 -13.88 9.35 0.74
N ALA A 109 -12.66 8.88 0.49
CA ALA A 109 -11.46 9.72 0.55
C ALA A 109 -11.49 10.83 -0.49
N GLY A 110 -12.02 10.56 -1.69
CA GLY A 110 -12.12 11.54 -2.76
C GLY A 110 -13.14 12.64 -2.53
N THR A 111 -14.08 12.46 -1.60
CA THR A 111 -15.12 13.44 -1.26
C THR A 111 -14.88 14.15 0.07
N ALA A 112 -13.82 13.80 0.75
CA ALA A 112 -13.49 14.37 2.07
C ALA A 112 -12.97 15.82 1.98
#